data_576714bf33c2fb956ef2de063af7d881
#
_entry.id   576714bf33c2fb956ef2de063af7d881
#
_cell.length_a   1.000
_cell.length_b   1.000
_cell.length_c   1.000
_cell.angle_alpha   90.00
_cell.angle_beta   90.00
_cell.angle_gamma   90.00
#
_symmetry.space_group_name_H-M   'P 1'
#
loop_
_entity.id
_entity.type
_entity.pdbx_description
1 polymer ?
#
loop_
_entity_poly.entity_id
_entity_poly.type
_entity_poly.pdbx_seq_one_letter_code
_entity_poly.pdbx_strand_id
1 'polypeptide(L)'
;MSQRKFLVIADDSPEFQAALRFACRRARSTGGHVALLRVIEPAVFEHWSGVREEIERQAREEAEQVLQKMAEYVVAETGQSPEFIIIDADNTRSALRKVISEDPAIKILVLAAAVGGRGPGPLVASIAKEGVKWGTRKVPVTVVPGDLTDDEIADLA
;
A
#
# COMPACT_ATOMS: atom_id res chain seq x y z
N MET A 1 -4.43 -8.09 -22.73
CA MET A 1 -3.38 -8.08 -21.71
C MET A 1 -3.92 -7.47 -20.43
N SER A 2 -3.66 -8.10 -19.29
CA SER A 2 -4.02 -7.52 -18.01
C SER A 2 -3.19 -6.27 -17.77
N GLN A 3 -3.84 -5.24 -17.18
CA GLN A 3 -3.14 -4.01 -16.83
C GLN A 3 -2.12 -4.28 -15.73
N ARG A 4 -0.99 -3.61 -15.81
CA ARG A 4 0.03 -3.63 -14.78
C ARG A 4 -0.49 -2.93 -13.53
N LYS A 5 -0.40 -3.59 -12.39
CA LYS A 5 -0.84 -3.01 -11.12
C LYS A 5 0.34 -2.43 -10.34
N PHE A 6 0.14 -1.21 -9.88
CA PHE A 6 1.02 -0.54 -8.93
C PHE A 6 0.41 -0.72 -7.54
N LEU A 7 1.07 -1.49 -6.69
CA LEU A 7 0.59 -1.76 -5.34
C LEU A 7 1.08 -0.68 -4.38
N VAL A 8 0.15 -0.09 -3.64
CA VAL A 8 0.44 0.92 -2.62
C VAL A 8 -0.18 0.46 -1.30
N ILE A 9 0.56 0.63 -0.21
CA ILE A 9 0.06 0.27 1.12
C ILE A 9 -0.62 1.49 1.71
N ALA A 10 -1.93 1.36 1.96
CA ALA A 10 -2.75 2.40 2.56
C ALA A 10 -2.63 2.33 4.07
N ASP A 11 -1.61 2.97 4.62
CA ASP A 11 -1.40 3.07 6.06
C ASP A 11 -1.72 4.49 6.55
N ASP A 12 -1.56 4.73 7.85
CA ASP A 12 -1.86 6.03 8.45
C ASP A 12 -0.62 6.93 8.52
N SER A 13 0.46 6.57 7.83
CA SER A 13 1.67 7.37 7.84
C SER A 13 1.52 8.66 7.05
N PRO A 14 2.18 9.74 7.49
CA PRO A 14 2.10 11.01 6.75
C PRO A 14 2.73 10.94 5.37
N GLU A 15 3.72 10.08 5.16
CA GLU A 15 4.40 9.90 3.87
C GLU A 15 3.59 9.09 2.86
N PHE A 16 2.53 8.42 3.27
CA PHE A 16 1.68 7.62 2.39
C PHE A 16 1.17 8.42 1.18
N GLN A 17 0.83 9.70 1.39
CA GLN A 17 0.30 10.55 0.32
C GLN A 17 1.28 10.67 -0.85
N ALA A 18 2.58 10.74 -0.58
CA ALA A 18 3.58 10.80 -1.64
C ALA A 18 3.60 9.52 -2.46
N ALA A 19 3.53 8.36 -1.80
CA ALA A 19 3.45 7.08 -2.50
C ALA A 19 2.20 6.97 -3.37
N LEU A 20 1.05 7.37 -2.83
CA LEU A 20 -0.21 7.31 -3.57
C LEU A 20 -0.19 8.20 -4.81
N ARG A 21 0.23 9.45 -4.65
CA ARG A 21 0.32 10.40 -5.77
C ARG A 21 1.28 9.93 -6.84
N PHE A 22 2.43 9.42 -6.44
CA PHE A 22 3.42 8.88 -7.38
C PHE A 22 2.86 7.68 -8.15
N ALA A 23 2.23 6.75 -7.45
CA ALA A 23 1.62 5.57 -8.08
C ALA A 23 0.52 5.97 -9.06
N CYS A 24 -0.34 6.92 -8.71
CA CYS A 24 -1.40 7.40 -9.60
C CYS A 24 -0.82 8.01 -10.89
N ARG A 25 0.21 8.83 -10.77
CA ARG A 25 0.89 9.42 -11.93
C ARG A 25 1.50 8.36 -12.83
N ARG A 26 2.18 7.38 -12.23
CA ARG A 26 2.80 6.30 -12.99
C ARG A 26 1.75 5.41 -13.66
N ALA A 27 0.67 5.09 -12.96
CA ALA A 27 -0.43 4.31 -13.53
C ALA A 27 -1.03 5.05 -14.74
N ARG A 28 -1.29 6.34 -14.60
CA ARG A 28 -1.83 7.16 -15.68
C ARG A 28 -0.89 7.21 -16.89
N SER A 29 0.39 7.43 -16.68
CA SER A 29 1.35 7.56 -17.77
C SER A 29 1.71 6.25 -18.46
N THR A 30 1.49 5.11 -17.81
CA THR A 30 1.82 3.79 -18.35
C THR A 30 0.62 2.95 -18.76
N GLY A 31 -0.60 3.47 -18.58
CA GLY A 31 -1.82 2.70 -18.80
C GLY A 31 -2.04 1.61 -17.75
N GLY A 32 -1.41 1.75 -16.59
CA GLY A 32 -1.52 0.79 -15.50
C GLY A 32 -2.71 1.06 -14.58
N HIS A 33 -2.75 0.36 -13.46
CA HIS A 33 -3.84 0.36 -12.52
C HIS A 33 -3.30 0.45 -11.09
N VAL A 34 -4.00 1.14 -10.20
CA VAL A 34 -3.59 1.25 -8.79
C VAL A 34 -4.32 0.21 -7.96
N ALA A 35 -3.59 -0.51 -7.13
CA ALA A 35 -4.15 -1.41 -6.12
C ALA A 35 -3.77 -0.88 -4.73
N LEU A 36 -4.75 -0.72 -3.87
CA LEU A 36 -4.58 -0.22 -2.50
C LEU A 36 -4.68 -1.38 -1.52
N LEU A 37 -3.63 -1.59 -0.75
CA LEU A 37 -3.57 -2.65 0.26
C LEU A 37 -3.73 -2.03 1.64
N ARG A 38 -4.72 -2.51 2.40
CA ARG A 38 -4.88 -2.20 3.81
C ARG A 38 -4.68 -3.49 4.61
N VAL A 39 -3.71 -3.49 5.49
CA VAL A 39 -3.41 -4.65 6.34
C VAL A 39 -4.08 -4.43 7.69
N ILE A 40 -4.82 -5.45 8.13
CA ILE A 40 -5.42 -5.48 9.46
C ILE A 40 -4.59 -6.43 10.30
N GLU A 41 -3.89 -5.89 11.30
CA GLU A 41 -3.11 -6.69 12.22
C GLU A 41 -4.02 -7.23 13.33
N PRO A 42 -3.76 -8.45 13.87
CA PRO A 42 -4.60 -9.02 14.91
C PRO A 42 -4.58 -8.16 16.17
N ALA A 43 -5.76 -7.91 16.71
CA ALA A 43 -5.87 -7.28 18.02
C ALA A 43 -5.48 -8.29 19.09
N VAL A 44 -4.55 -7.90 19.98
CA VAL A 44 -4.10 -8.75 21.08
C VAL A 44 -5.08 -8.60 22.25
N PHE A 45 -6.24 -9.28 22.15
CA PHE A 45 -7.20 -9.36 23.25
C PHE A 45 -7.39 -10.81 23.64
N GLU A 46 -6.80 -11.19 24.77
CA GLU A 46 -6.72 -12.59 25.22
C GLU A 46 -8.00 -13.14 25.84
N HIS A 47 -9.02 -12.32 26.16
CA HIS A 47 -10.03 -12.77 27.13
C HIS A 47 -11.48 -12.77 26.68
N TRP A 48 -11.88 -12.22 25.50
CA TRP A 48 -13.30 -12.07 25.18
C TRP A 48 -13.52 -12.22 23.68
N SER A 49 -13.95 -13.40 23.26
CA SER A 49 -14.20 -13.69 21.83
C SER A 49 -15.21 -12.74 21.19
N GLY A 50 -16.26 -12.34 21.93
CA GLY A 50 -17.26 -11.40 21.41
C GLY A 50 -16.71 -10.00 21.20
N VAL A 51 -15.83 -9.54 22.07
CA VAL A 51 -15.16 -8.23 21.93
C VAL A 51 -14.19 -8.26 20.76
N ARG A 52 -13.48 -9.36 20.59
CA ARG A 52 -12.55 -9.55 19.49
C ARG A 52 -13.25 -9.48 18.13
N GLU A 53 -14.36 -10.18 17.97
CA GLU A 53 -15.14 -10.15 16.74
C GLU A 53 -15.64 -8.73 16.40
N GLU A 54 -16.10 -7.99 17.41
CA GLU A 54 -16.55 -6.61 17.23
C GLU A 54 -15.41 -5.69 16.81
N ILE A 55 -14.24 -5.83 17.43
CA ILE A 55 -13.05 -5.04 17.07
C ILE A 55 -12.58 -5.35 15.66
N GLU A 56 -12.57 -6.63 15.27
CA GLU A 56 -12.20 -7.04 13.92
C GLU A 56 -13.19 -6.48 12.88
N ARG A 57 -14.49 -6.50 13.19
CA ARG A 57 -15.51 -5.92 12.31
C ARG A 57 -15.33 -4.42 12.16
N GLN A 58 -15.08 -3.70 13.26
CA GLN A 58 -14.84 -2.26 13.22
C GLN A 58 -13.57 -1.92 12.43
N ALA A 59 -12.51 -2.69 12.60
CA ALA A 59 -11.26 -2.48 11.87
C ALA A 59 -11.46 -2.64 10.36
N ARG A 60 -12.26 -3.62 9.95
CA ARG A 60 -12.59 -3.84 8.54
C ARG A 60 -13.44 -2.71 7.97
N GLU A 61 -14.44 -2.24 8.73
CA GLU A 61 -15.28 -1.11 8.31
C GLU A 61 -14.45 0.16 8.17
N GLU A 62 -13.54 0.43 9.11
CA GLU A 62 -12.62 1.57 9.03
C GLU A 62 -11.70 1.47 7.81
N ALA A 63 -11.18 0.26 7.54
CA ALA A 63 -10.36 0.02 6.36
C ALA A 63 -11.12 0.35 5.08
N GLU A 64 -12.37 -0.11 4.96
CA GLU A 64 -13.20 0.18 3.80
C GLU A 64 -13.45 1.68 3.63
N GLN A 65 -13.72 2.39 4.74
CA GLN A 65 -13.94 3.84 4.70
C GLN A 65 -12.69 4.59 4.26
N VAL A 66 -11.53 4.20 4.77
CA VAL A 66 -10.24 4.80 4.39
C VAL A 66 -9.99 4.60 2.90
N LEU A 67 -10.18 3.38 2.41
CA LEU A 67 -9.96 3.06 1.00
C LEU A 67 -10.96 3.79 0.09
N GLN A 68 -12.21 3.98 0.52
CA GLN A 68 -13.20 4.72 -0.24
C GLN A 68 -12.77 6.18 -0.45
N LYS A 69 -12.25 6.82 0.58
CA LYS A 69 -11.74 8.20 0.46
C LYS A 69 -10.55 8.27 -0.50
N MET A 70 -9.65 7.33 -0.42
CA MET A 70 -8.51 7.26 -1.31
C MET A 70 -8.92 6.98 -2.74
N ALA A 71 -9.96 6.17 -2.94
CA ALA A 71 -10.50 5.87 -4.26
C ALA A 71 -10.99 7.12 -4.99
N GLU A 72 -11.60 8.06 -4.29
CA GLU A 72 -12.01 9.33 -4.89
C GLU A 72 -10.84 10.07 -5.51
N TYR A 73 -9.73 10.13 -4.79
CA TYR A 73 -8.49 10.75 -5.30
C TYR A 73 -7.95 9.98 -6.51
N VAL A 74 -7.90 8.65 -6.42
CA VAL A 74 -7.37 7.82 -7.51
C VAL A 74 -8.21 7.97 -8.78
N VAL A 75 -9.53 7.97 -8.66
CA VAL A 75 -10.44 8.18 -9.81
C VAL A 75 -10.21 9.55 -10.43
N ALA A 76 -10.08 10.59 -9.61
CA ALA A 76 -9.84 11.95 -10.12
C ALA A 76 -8.52 12.03 -10.89
N GLU A 77 -7.49 11.32 -10.45
CA GLU A 77 -6.16 11.37 -11.06
C GLU A 77 -5.97 10.43 -12.25
N THR A 78 -6.58 9.24 -12.21
CA THR A 78 -6.36 8.19 -13.21
C THR A 78 -7.54 7.92 -14.11
N GLY A 79 -8.74 8.36 -13.73
CA GLY A 79 -9.98 8.03 -14.43
C GLY A 79 -10.49 6.61 -14.16
N GLN A 80 -9.82 5.86 -13.29
CA GLN A 80 -10.20 4.47 -12.97
C GLN A 80 -10.25 4.25 -11.46
N SER A 81 -11.20 3.43 -11.01
CA SER A 81 -11.27 3.04 -9.60
C SER A 81 -10.10 2.11 -9.27
N PRO A 82 -9.46 2.30 -8.10
CA PRO A 82 -8.43 1.37 -7.68
C PRO A 82 -9.03 0.04 -7.25
N GLU A 83 -8.21 -1.00 -7.25
CA GLU A 83 -8.55 -2.25 -6.60
C GLU A 83 -8.35 -2.11 -5.09
N PHE A 84 -9.30 -2.62 -4.32
CA PHE A 84 -9.19 -2.66 -2.85
C PHE A 84 -8.76 -4.05 -2.41
N ILE A 85 -7.70 -4.12 -1.61
CA ILE A 85 -7.23 -5.36 -1.02
C ILE A 85 -7.16 -5.15 0.48
N ILE A 86 -8.04 -5.82 1.21
CA ILE A 86 -8.07 -5.80 2.68
C ILE A 86 -7.70 -7.20 3.15
N ILE A 87 -6.66 -7.31 3.94
CA ILE A 87 -6.12 -8.60 4.35
C ILE A 87 -5.73 -8.58 5.83
N ASP A 88 -6.08 -9.66 6.53
CA ASP A 88 -5.63 -9.90 7.88
C ASP A 88 -4.26 -10.58 7.84
N ALA A 89 -3.27 -10.03 8.51
CA ALA A 89 -1.93 -10.59 8.56
C ALA A 89 -1.21 -10.12 9.82
N ASP A 90 -0.23 -10.88 10.27
CA ASP A 90 0.54 -10.56 11.47
C ASP A 90 1.36 -9.28 11.31
N ASN A 91 1.81 -9.00 10.10
CA ASN A 91 2.57 -7.80 9.78
C ASN A 91 2.45 -7.48 8.29
N THR A 92 2.90 -6.28 7.91
CA THR A 92 2.81 -5.79 6.54
C THR A 92 3.62 -6.66 5.56
N ARG A 93 4.80 -7.12 5.97
CA ARG A 93 5.64 -7.93 5.08
C ARG A 93 4.99 -9.28 4.74
N SER A 94 4.36 -9.93 5.71
CA SER A 94 3.61 -11.17 5.49
C SER A 94 2.42 -10.94 4.54
N ALA A 95 1.72 -9.82 4.72
CA ALA A 95 0.62 -9.44 3.83
C ALA A 95 1.10 -9.23 2.40
N LEU A 96 2.20 -8.52 2.21
CA LEU A 96 2.79 -8.27 0.89
C LEU A 96 3.20 -9.57 0.21
N ARG A 97 3.82 -10.47 0.96
CA ARG A 97 4.21 -11.78 0.44
C ARG A 97 3.00 -12.54 -0.13
N LYS A 98 1.90 -12.56 0.63
CA LYS A 98 0.68 -13.24 0.21
C LYS A 98 0.06 -12.57 -1.01
N VAL A 99 -0.16 -11.27 -0.95
CA VAL A 99 -0.84 -10.51 -2.02
C VAL A 99 -0.05 -10.57 -3.32
N ILE A 100 1.25 -10.36 -3.27
CA ILE A 100 2.11 -10.38 -4.46
C ILE A 100 2.21 -11.80 -5.05
N SER A 101 2.27 -12.83 -4.20
CA SER A 101 2.31 -14.21 -4.67
C SER A 101 1.03 -14.64 -5.37
N GLU A 102 -0.11 -14.13 -4.93
CA GLU A 102 -1.42 -14.52 -5.47
C GLU A 102 -1.84 -13.74 -6.72
N ASP A 103 -1.28 -12.56 -6.94
CA ASP A 103 -1.68 -11.72 -8.09
C ASP A 103 -0.49 -11.39 -9.00
N PRO A 104 -0.32 -12.12 -10.09
CA PRO A 104 0.78 -11.88 -11.02
C PRO A 104 0.67 -10.57 -11.80
N ALA A 105 -0.45 -9.88 -11.75
CA ALA A 105 -0.61 -8.56 -12.37
C ALA A 105 0.07 -7.44 -11.55
N ILE A 106 0.35 -7.68 -10.28
CA ILE A 106 1.14 -6.74 -9.48
C ILE A 106 2.58 -6.79 -9.97
N LYS A 107 3.04 -5.67 -10.51
CA LYS A 107 4.37 -5.57 -11.14
C LYS A 107 5.32 -4.65 -10.40
N ILE A 108 4.81 -3.74 -9.60
CA ILE A 108 5.60 -2.75 -8.87
C ILE A 108 4.96 -2.48 -7.53
N LEU A 109 5.77 -2.45 -6.48
CA LEU A 109 5.38 -1.96 -5.16
C LEU A 109 5.90 -0.54 -5.01
N VAL A 110 5.03 0.40 -4.64
CA VAL A 110 5.40 1.80 -4.41
C VAL A 110 5.30 2.11 -2.92
N LEU A 111 6.41 2.53 -2.35
CA LEU A 111 6.52 2.90 -0.95
C LEU A 111 7.00 4.33 -0.82
N ALA A 112 6.70 4.96 0.32
CA ALA A 112 7.28 6.24 0.67
C ALA A 112 8.23 6.07 1.86
N ALA A 113 9.37 6.73 1.79
CA ALA A 113 10.29 6.77 2.92
C ALA A 113 9.88 7.89 3.87
N ALA A 114 9.84 7.58 5.17
CA ALA A 114 9.59 8.57 6.20
C ALA A 114 10.69 9.63 6.19
N VAL A 115 10.31 10.87 6.47
CA VAL A 115 11.23 12.02 6.54
C VAL A 115 11.47 12.37 8.00
N GLY A 116 12.71 12.59 8.35
CA GLY A 116 13.10 12.95 9.72
C GLY A 116 14.23 12.06 10.26
N GLY A 117 14.61 12.32 11.50
CA GLY A 117 15.77 11.70 12.13
C GLY A 117 15.62 10.25 12.59
N ARG A 118 14.47 9.61 12.35
CA ARG A 118 14.20 8.24 12.80
C ARG A 118 14.37 7.18 11.71
N GLY A 119 14.95 7.55 10.58
CA GLY A 119 15.14 6.65 9.45
C GLY A 119 13.94 6.55 8.52
N PRO A 120 14.02 5.71 7.49
CA PRO A 120 13.04 5.69 6.38
C PRO A 120 11.73 4.97 6.71
N GLY A 121 11.57 4.45 7.90
CA GLY A 121 10.41 3.65 8.30
C GLY A 121 10.70 2.15 8.29
N PRO A 122 9.89 1.37 9.04
CA PRO A 122 10.19 -0.05 9.26
C PRO A 122 10.13 -0.91 8.01
N LEU A 123 9.20 -0.63 7.11
CA LEU A 123 9.06 -1.44 5.90
C LEU A 123 10.20 -1.17 4.91
N VAL A 124 10.56 0.09 4.70
CA VAL A 124 11.71 0.45 3.85
C VAL A 124 13.00 -0.13 4.44
N ALA A 125 13.18 -0.05 5.75
CA ALA A 125 14.32 -0.65 6.43
C ALA A 125 14.37 -2.18 6.25
N SER A 126 13.21 -2.85 6.29
CA SER A 126 13.15 -4.30 6.10
C SER A 126 13.55 -4.72 4.69
N ILE A 127 13.25 -3.90 3.68
CA ILE A 127 13.66 -4.17 2.30
C ILE A 127 15.18 -4.17 2.18
N ALA A 128 15.85 -3.25 2.85
CA ALA A 128 17.32 -3.21 2.86
C ALA A 128 17.93 -4.47 3.48
N LYS A 129 17.27 -5.08 4.45
CA LYS A 129 17.75 -6.30 5.12
C LYS A 129 17.31 -7.58 4.41
N GLU A 130 16.07 -7.66 3.98
CA GLU A 130 15.46 -8.90 3.49
C GLU A 130 15.24 -8.92 1.98
N GLY A 131 15.45 -7.79 1.30
CA GLY A 131 15.36 -7.69 -0.15
C GLY A 131 13.95 -7.53 -0.67
N VAL A 132 13.81 -7.70 -1.98
CA VAL A 132 12.58 -7.45 -2.75
C VAL A 132 11.93 -8.73 -3.27
N LYS A 133 12.26 -9.85 -2.65
CA LYS A 133 11.65 -11.14 -2.98
C LYS A 133 10.43 -11.36 -2.07
N TRP A 134 9.30 -11.59 -2.67
CA TRP A 134 8.00 -11.75 -1.98
C TRP A 134 7.51 -13.18 -2.19
N GLY A 135 7.93 -14.06 -1.29
CA GLY A 135 7.68 -15.50 -1.48
C GLY A 135 8.48 -16.02 -2.67
N THR A 136 7.79 -16.54 -3.67
CA THR A 136 8.43 -17.06 -4.91
C THR A 136 8.58 -15.99 -5.99
N ARG A 137 7.99 -14.80 -5.80
CA ARG A 137 8.03 -13.73 -6.80
C ARG A 137 9.04 -12.65 -6.43
N LYS A 138 9.65 -12.09 -7.46
CA LYS A 138 10.52 -10.92 -7.37
C LYS A 138 9.76 -9.76 -8.00
N VAL A 139 9.51 -8.71 -7.22
CA VAL A 139 8.80 -7.52 -7.71
C VAL A 139 9.64 -6.30 -7.34
N PRO A 140 9.92 -5.40 -8.30
CA PRO A 140 10.67 -4.20 -8.00
C PRO A 140 9.90 -3.30 -7.05
N VAL A 141 10.64 -2.57 -6.24
CA VAL A 141 10.09 -1.61 -5.29
C VAL A 141 10.59 -0.23 -5.64
N THR A 142 9.67 0.71 -5.81
CA THR A 142 10.00 2.12 -5.94
C THR A 142 9.80 2.76 -4.59
N VAL A 143 10.85 3.33 -4.02
CA VAL A 143 10.77 4.07 -2.76
C VAL A 143 10.87 5.55 -3.08
N VAL A 144 9.80 6.29 -2.79
CA VAL A 144 9.77 7.73 -3.04
C VAL A 144 10.01 8.50 -1.74
N PRO A 145 10.69 9.67 -1.81
CA PRO A 145 10.78 10.54 -0.63
C PRO A 145 9.38 10.96 -0.16
N GLY A 146 9.13 10.82 1.15
CA GLY A 146 7.81 11.04 1.72
C GLY A 146 7.36 12.50 1.75
N ASP A 147 8.25 13.43 1.44
CA ASP A 147 7.98 14.87 1.40
C ASP A 147 7.96 15.45 -0.02
N LEU A 148 7.85 14.61 -1.04
CA LEU A 148 7.72 15.11 -2.42
C LEU A 148 6.47 15.99 -2.55
N THR A 149 6.65 17.14 -3.15
CA THR A 149 5.55 18.05 -3.50
C THR A 149 4.84 17.55 -4.76
N ASP A 150 3.65 18.09 -5.03
CA ASP A 150 2.91 17.73 -6.23
C ASP A 150 3.68 18.06 -7.50
N ASP A 151 4.39 19.19 -7.52
CA ASP A 151 5.22 19.60 -8.67
C ASP A 151 6.39 18.64 -8.89
N GLU A 152 7.04 18.22 -7.82
CA GLU A 152 8.13 17.26 -7.90
C GLU A 152 7.63 15.90 -8.40
N ILE A 153 6.47 15.45 -7.91
CA ILE A 153 5.86 14.19 -8.36
C ILE A 153 5.49 14.29 -9.85
N ALA A 154 4.95 15.41 -10.28
CA ALA A 154 4.62 15.61 -11.69
C ALA A 154 5.85 15.53 -12.59
N ASP A 155 6.99 16.00 -12.12
CA ASP A 155 8.25 15.95 -12.86
C ASP A 155 8.86 14.55 -12.90
N LEU A 156 8.82 13.83 -11.76
CA LEU A 156 9.55 12.57 -11.56
C LEU A 156 8.76 11.32 -11.98
N ALA A 157 7.45 11.39 -11.96
CA ALA A 157 6.61 10.21 -12.20
C ALA A 157 6.19 10.05 -13.72
#